data_23e9f428e36e2513448ed55563b17d4b
#
_entry.id   23e9f428e36e2513448ed55563b17d4b
#
_cell.length_a   1.000
_cell.length_b   1.000
_cell.length_c   1.000
_cell.angle_alpha   90.00
_cell.angle_beta   90.00
_cell.angle_gamma   90.00
#
_symmetry.space_group_name_H-M   'P 1'
#
loop_
_entity.id
_entity.type
_entity.pdbx_description
1 polymer ?
#
loop_
_entity_poly.entity_id
_entity_poly.type
_entity_poly.pdbx_seq_one_letter_code
_entity_poly.pdbx_strand_id
1 'polypeptide(L)'
;HKDAGWRFPKGATEGRCGEVSRIYFTNIKCTSENGIFVGGDTQDKVNHIYFENVDLLLQKRTAYEGGIYDKRPCVGEGFIHDKTYGFYIDTASDILIDDCTVTWGDIRPDQAAEGIGQKDVRNLKGNLNSSRR
;
A
#
# COMPACT_ATOMS: atom_id res chain seq x y z
N HIS A 1 -10.52 3.23 14.79
CA HIS A 1 -11.73 3.90 14.92
C HIS A 1 -12.50 4.10 13.62
N LYS A 2 -13.65 3.62 13.63
CA LYS A 2 -14.46 3.46 12.42
C LYS A 2 -14.97 4.75 11.82
N ASP A 3 -14.92 5.83 12.55
CA ASP A 3 -15.52 7.06 12.07
C ASP A 3 -14.57 8.20 11.91
N ALA A 4 -13.32 8.01 11.99
CA ALA A 4 -12.34 9.08 12.04
C ALA A 4 -12.35 9.94 10.80
N GLY A 5 -13.33 10.76 10.68
CA GLY A 5 -13.45 11.71 9.57
C GLY A 5 -13.85 11.12 8.23
N TRP A 6 -13.90 9.82 8.13
CA TRP A 6 -14.22 9.15 6.87
C TRP A 6 -15.69 8.75 6.86
N ARG A 7 -16.54 9.70 6.56
CA ARG A 7 -17.97 9.45 6.52
C ARG A 7 -18.52 9.90 5.18
N PHE A 8 -19.50 9.18 4.73
CA PHE A 8 -20.24 9.61 3.57
C PHE A 8 -21.13 10.78 3.93
N PRO A 9 -21.44 11.65 2.98
CA PRO A 9 -22.31 12.78 3.25
C PRO A 9 -23.64 12.33 3.86
N LYS A 10 -24.17 13.18 4.73
CA LYS A 10 -25.47 12.93 5.33
C LYS A 10 -26.51 12.78 4.21
N GLY A 11 -27.27 11.71 4.25
CA GLY A 11 -28.24 11.40 3.21
C GLY A 11 -27.73 10.48 2.13
N ALA A 12 -26.43 10.17 2.11
CA ALA A 12 -25.91 9.14 1.23
C ALA A 12 -26.44 7.79 1.67
N THR A 13 -27.00 7.04 0.73
CA THR A 13 -27.64 5.78 1.06
C THR A 13 -26.65 4.64 1.26
N GLU A 14 -25.52 4.70 0.61
CA GLU A 14 -24.52 3.65 0.65
C GLU A 14 -23.13 4.19 0.52
N GLY A 15 -22.23 3.57 1.27
CA GLY A 15 -20.84 3.88 1.17
C GLY A 15 -20.15 3.05 0.10
N ARG A 16 -20.18 3.51 -1.13
CA ARG A 16 -19.44 2.85 -2.19
C ARG A 16 -18.22 3.67 -2.56
N CYS A 17 -17.10 2.98 -2.69
CA CYS A 17 -15.90 3.60 -3.20
C CYS A 17 -16.02 3.75 -4.71
N GLY A 18 -15.51 4.84 -5.23
CA GLY A 18 -15.35 5.01 -6.66
C GLY A 18 -14.21 4.16 -7.19
N GLU A 19 -14.10 4.11 -8.49
CA GLU A 19 -12.99 3.43 -9.16
C GLU A 19 -11.78 4.36 -9.25
N VAL A 20 -10.61 3.79 -8.93
CA VAL A 20 -9.32 4.44 -9.11
C VAL A 20 -8.53 3.61 -10.11
N SER A 21 -8.17 4.20 -11.23
CA SER A 21 -7.49 3.44 -12.27
C SER A 21 -6.57 4.32 -13.12
N ARG A 22 -5.67 3.67 -13.82
CA ARG A 22 -4.74 4.29 -14.76
C ARG A 22 -3.89 5.38 -14.11
N ILE A 23 -3.25 5.02 -13.00
CA ILE A 23 -2.32 5.91 -12.32
C ILE A 23 -0.90 5.39 -12.52
N TYR A 24 -0.01 6.29 -12.87
CA TYR A 24 1.38 5.97 -13.12
C TYR A 24 2.26 6.74 -12.15
N PHE A 25 3.06 6.01 -11.41
CA PHE A 25 4.07 6.56 -10.50
C PHE A 25 5.43 6.24 -11.10
N THR A 26 6.13 7.25 -11.58
CA THR A 26 7.39 7.04 -12.28
C THR A 26 8.48 7.95 -11.75
N ASN A 27 9.69 7.42 -11.68
CA ASN A 27 10.88 8.18 -11.30
C ASN A 27 10.74 8.89 -9.97
N ILE A 28 10.41 8.11 -8.92
CA ILE A 28 10.16 8.66 -7.59
C ILE A 28 11.23 8.15 -6.62
N LYS A 29 11.73 9.07 -5.80
CA LYS A 29 12.53 8.73 -4.62
C LYS A 29 11.74 9.15 -3.39
N CYS A 30 11.57 8.21 -2.47
CA CYS A 30 10.75 8.42 -1.30
C CYS A 30 11.44 7.87 -0.06
N THR A 31 11.35 8.62 1.03
CA THR A 31 11.75 8.13 2.36
C THR A 31 10.52 8.10 3.23
N SER A 32 10.26 6.98 3.84
CA SER A 32 9.04 6.76 4.61
C SER A 32 9.30 5.82 5.78
N GLU A 33 8.43 5.85 6.78
CA GLU A 33 8.47 4.88 7.87
C GLU A 33 7.68 3.63 7.58
N ASN A 34 6.77 3.69 6.63
CA ASN A 34 5.96 2.55 6.21
C ASN A 34 5.99 2.44 4.69
N GLY A 35 5.62 1.29 4.18
CA GLY A 35 5.68 1.05 2.74
C GLY A 35 4.52 1.69 1.97
N ILE A 36 4.60 1.53 0.68
CA ILE A 36 3.55 1.98 -0.24
C ILE A 36 2.38 1.01 -0.14
N PHE A 37 1.21 1.54 0.07
CA PHE A 37 -0.01 0.75 0.21
C PHE A 37 -1.00 1.10 -0.89
N VAL A 38 -1.53 0.06 -1.54
CA VAL A 38 -2.62 0.18 -2.49
C VAL A 38 -3.75 -0.70 -1.98
N GLY A 39 -4.90 -0.10 -1.72
CA GLY A 39 -6.03 -0.85 -1.19
C GLY A 39 -7.34 -0.46 -1.84
N GLY A 40 -8.15 -1.45 -2.15
CA GLY A 40 -9.45 -1.25 -2.74
C GLY A 40 -10.56 -1.94 -1.99
N ASP A 41 -11.77 -1.61 -2.36
CA ASP A 41 -12.98 -2.21 -1.79
C ASP A 41 -13.28 -3.56 -2.47
N THR A 42 -13.22 -3.57 -3.80
CA THR A 42 -13.30 -4.78 -4.60
C THR A 42 -12.18 -4.77 -5.63
N GLN A 43 -11.87 -5.91 -6.22
CA GLN A 43 -10.74 -6.01 -7.15
C GLN A 43 -10.85 -5.12 -8.38
N ASP A 44 -12.06 -4.78 -8.78
CA ASP A 44 -12.29 -3.94 -9.95
C ASP A 44 -12.31 -2.45 -9.63
N LYS A 45 -12.25 -2.06 -8.38
CA LYS A 45 -12.28 -0.66 -7.98
C LYS A 45 -10.91 0.02 -7.98
N VAL A 46 -9.85 -0.75 -7.81
CA VAL A 46 -8.48 -0.25 -7.92
C VAL A 46 -7.77 -1.12 -8.94
N ASN A 47 -7.43 -0.52 -10.07
CA ASN A 47 -6.85 -1.29 -11.16
C ASN A 47 -5.97 -0.43 -12.05
N HIS A 48 -5.08 -1.07 -12.79
CA HIS A 48 -4.15 -0.41 -13.72
C HIS A 48 -3.34 0.66 -13.00
N ILE A 49 -2.69 0.25 -11.92
CA ILE A 49 -1.77 1.10 -11.15
C ILE A 49 -0.35 0.63 -11.46
N TYR A 50 0.49 1.55 -11.90
CA TYR A 50 1.82 1.23 -12.39
C TYR A 50 2.88 2.00 -11.62
N PHE A 51 3.87 1.27 -11.12
CA PHE A 51 5.03 1.84 -10.44
C PHE A 51 6.27 1.50 -11.26
N GLU A 52 6.97 2.51 -11.73
CA GLU A 52 8.18 2.34 -12.52
C GLU A 52 9.28 3.22 -11.97
N ASN A 53 10.43 2.62 -11.71
CA ASN A 53 11.60 3.33 -11.20
C ASN A 53 11.28 4.12 -9.93
N VAL A 54 10.78 3.42 -8.93
CA VAL A 54 10.49 3.98 -7.61
C VAL A 54 11.53 3.45 -6.62
N ASP A 55 12.28 4.36 -6.00
CA ASP A 55 13.23 4.04 -4.95
C ASP A 55 12.65 4.43 -3.60
N LEU A 56 12.43 3.46 -2.76
CA LEU A 56 11.85 3.66 -1.44
C LEU A 56 12.90 3.35 -0.37
N LEU A 57 13.19 4.32 0.48
CA LEU A 57 13.98 4.11 1.69
C LEU A 57 13.03 4.04 2.88
N LEU A 58 13.01 2.91 3.54
CA LEU A 58 12.22 2.72 4.75
C LEU A 58 13.08 2.95 5.97
N GLN A 59 12.75 3.97 6.73
CA GLN A 59 13.52 4.39 7.88
C GLN A 59 12.60 4.92 8.97
N LYS A 60 12.69 4.32 10.15
CA LYS A 60 11.89 4.75 11.30
C LYS A 60 12.48 6.04 11.89
N ARG A 61 11.60 6.96 12.20
CA ARG A 61 11.95 8.23 12.87
C ARG A 61 11.12 8.47 14.11
N THR A 62 9.98 7.81 14.21
CA THR A 62 9.06 7.98 15.34
C THR A 62 8.88 6.66 16.06
N ALA A 63 8.23 6.73 17.21
CA ALA A 63 7.89 5.54 17.99
C ALA A 63 6.62 4.83 17.50
N TYR A 64 5.96 5.36 16.49
CA TYR A 64 4.77 4.71 15.97
C TYR A 64 5.11 3.36 15.35
N GLU A 65 4.23 2.40 15.60
CA GLU A 65 4.40 1.06 15.08
C GLU A 65 4.26 1.04 13.56
N GLY A 66 5.16 0.34 12.89
CA GLY A 66 5.07 0.12 11.46
C GLY A 66 4.17 -1.07 11.13
N GLY A 67 3.91 -1.28 9.84
CA GLY A 67 3.11 -2.43 9.39
C GLY A 67 1.62 -2.25 9.60
N ILE A 68 1.17 -1.05 9.85
CA ILE A 68 -0.24 -0.73 9.98
C ILE A 68 -0.68 0.00 8.72
N TYR A 69 -1.67 -0.54 8.03
CA TYR A 69 -2.15 0.01 6.77
C TYR A 69 -3.60 0.40 6.91
N ASP A 70 -3.92 1.62 6.48
CA ASP A 70 -5.26 2.18 6.60
C ASP A 70 -6.01 1.99 5.28
N LYS A 71 -6.99 1.12 5.30
CA LYS A 71 -7.80 0.80 4.13
C LYS A 71 -9.10 1.60 4.06
N ARG A 72 -9.36 2.42 5.06
CA ARG A 72 -10.62 3.17 5.10
C ARG A 72 -10.73 4.19 3.95
N PRO A 73 -11.92 4.45 3.40
CA PRO A 73 -13.21 3.90 3.83
C PRO A 73 -13.45 2.50 3.31
N CYS A 74 -13.92 1.63 4.17
CA CYS A 74 -14.23 0.25 3.80
C CYS A 74 -15.26 -0.33 4.76
N VAL A 75 -15.78 -1.49 4.42
CA VAL A 75 -16.65 -2.25 5.32
C VAL A 75 -15.77 -2.99 6.31
N GLY A 76 -16.14 -2.94 7.59
CA GLY A 76 -15.41 -3.61 8.65
C GLY A 76 -14.27 -2.79 9.21
N GLU A 77 -13.33 -3.46 9.85
CA GLU A 77 -12.14 -2.81 10.39
C GLU A 77 -11.26 -2.31 9.26
N GLY A 78 -10.89 -1.06 9.33
CA GLY A 78 -10.14 -0.42 8.27
C GLY A 78 -8.64 -0.51 8.40
N PHE A 79 -8.13 -1.10 9.50
CA PHE A 79 -6.69 -1.19 9.71
C PHE A 79 -6.20 -2.61 9.53
N ILE A 80 -5.13 -2.75 8.78
CA ILE A 80 -4.44 -4.02 8.58
C ILE A 80 -3.16 -3.96 9.41
N HIS A 81 -2.96 -4.95 10.27
CA HIS A 81 -1.77 -5.07 11.09
C HIS A 81 -0.94 -6.23 10.55
N ASP A 82 0.24 -5.91 10.06
CA ASP A 82 1.12 -6.88 9.46
C ASP A 82 2.58 -6.41 9.67
N LYS A 83 3.51 -7.05 8.99
CA LYS A 83 4.87 -6.55 8.91
C LYS A 83 4.95 -5.35 7.98
N THR A 84 6.06 -4.66 8.03
CA THR A 84 6.31 -3.56 7.10
C THR A 84 6.81 -4.14 5.79
N TYR A 85 6.03 -3.96 4.74
CA TYR A 85 6.41 -4.30 3.37
C TYR A 85 6.87 -3.05 2.65
N GLY A 86 7.70 -3.21 1.65
CA GLY A 86 7.97 -2.10 0.74
C GLY A 86 6.72 -1.70 -0.04
N PHE A 87 6.08 -2.70 -0.62
CA PHE A 87 4.79 -2.52 -1.30
C PHE A 87 3.80 -3.53 -0.74
N TYR A 88 2.61 -3.08 -0.39
CA TYR A 88 1.52 -3.95 0.03
C TYR A 88 0.28 -3.61 -0.77
N ILE A 89 -0.26 -4.60 -1.46
CA ILE A 89 -1.40 -4.44 -2.34
C ILE A 89 -2.54 -5.31 -1.80
N ASP A 90 -3.68 -4.70 -1.57
CA ASP A 90 -4.84 -5.39 -1.01
C ASP A 90 -6.08 -5.09 -1.85
N THR A 91 -6.68 -6.12 -2.40
CA THR A 91 -7.94 -6.02 -3.13
C THR A 91 -7.84 -5.06 -4.32
N ALA A 92 -7.07 -5.46 -5.30
CA ALA A 92 -6.82 -4.67 -6.50
C ALA A 92 -6.57 -5.59 -7.70
N SER A 93 -6.46 -5.03 -8.88
CA SER A 93 -6.13 -5.80 -10.08
C SER A 93 -5.26 -5.00 -11.03
N ASP A 94 -4.52 -5.70 -11.88
CA ASP A 94 -3.70 -5.10 -12.92
C ASP A 94 -2.70 -4.11 -12.35
N ILE A 95 -1.82 -4.61 -11.51
CA ILE A 95 -0.77 -3.84 -10.84
C ILE A 95 0.57 -4.21 -11.48
N LEU A 96 1.36 -3.21 -11.81
CA LEU A 96 2.73 -3.40 -12.30
C LEU A 96 3.70 -2.72 -11.36
N ILE A 97 4.71 -3.46 -10.94
CA ILE A 97 5.83 -2.92 -10.15
C ILE A 97 7.10 -3.26 -10.90
N ASP A 98 7.69 -2.28 -11.56
CA ASP A 98 8.81 -2.47 -12.45
C ASP A 98 9.96 -1.54 -12.07
N ASP A 99 11.17 -2.09 -12.03
CA ASP A 99 12.39 -1.34 -11.71
C ASP A 99 12.24 -0.55 -10.41
N CYS A 100 11.68 -1.17 -9.40
CA CYS A 100 11.47 -0.55 -8.10
C CYS A 100 12.40 -1.18 -7.06
N THR A 101 12.89 -0.36 -6.15
CA THR A 101 13.83 -0.78 -5.12
C THR A 101 13.35 -0.32 -3.75
N VAL A 102 13.45 -1.20 -2.79
CA VAL A 102 13.27 -0.87 -1.37
C VAL A 102 14.61 -1.02 -0.68
N THR A 103 15.04 0.02 -0.03
CA THR A 103 16.21 -0.01 0.85
C THR A 103 15.71 0.00 2.28
N TRP A 104 16.10 -1.03 3.03
CA TRP A 104 15.75 -1.16 4.43
C TRP A 104 16.78 -0.42 5.27
N GLY A 105 16.36 0.70 5.85
CA GLY A 105 17.23 1.48 6.73
C GLY A 105 17.29 0.86 8.11
N ASP A 106 16.65 1.47 9.09
CA ASP A 106 16.69 1.02 10.47
C ASP A 106 15.43 0.26 10.91
N ILE A 107 14.72 -0.35 9.97
CA ILE A 107 13.61 -1.26 10.27
C ILE A 107 14.20 -2.60 10.74
N ARG A 108 13.77 -3.07 11.90
CA ARG A 108 14.25 -4.34 12.43
C ARG A 108 13.88 -5.50 11.48
N PRO A 109 14.79 -6.45 11.28
CA PRO A 109 14.54 -7.56 10.37
C PRO A 109 13.28 -8.37 10.70
N ASP A 110 12.94 -8.49 11.99
CA ASP A 110 11.74 -9.23 12.39
C ASP A 110 10.45 -8.49 12.09
N GLN A 111 10.53 -7.20 11.80
CA GLN A 111 9.38 -6.37 11.42
C GLN A 111 9.29 -6.12 9.92
N ALA A 112 10.35 -6.38 9.20
CA ALA A 112 10.41 -6.18 7.76
C ALA A 112 9.97 -7.45 7.02
N ALA A 113 9.23 -7.28 5.95
CA ALA A 113 8.89 -8.38 5.06
C ALA A 113 9.39 -8.04 3.66
N GLU A 114 10.28 -8.85 3.15
CA GLU A 114 10.82 -8.66 1.80
C GLU A 114 9.78 -9.07 0.76
N GLY A 115 9.91 -8.46 -0.41
CA GLY A 115 9.01 -8.74 -1.50
C GLY A 115 7.78 -7.84 -1.45
N ILE A 116 6.79 -8.24 -2.20
CA ILE A 116 5.53 -7.52 -2.32
C ILE A 116 4.48 -8.26 -1.52
N GLY A 117 3.88 -7.58 -0.53
CA GLY A 117 2.74 -8.12 0.18
C GLY A 117 1.50 -8.01 -0.68
N GLN A 118 0.68 -9.05 -0.70
CA GLN A 118 -0.52 -9.02 -1.50
C GLN A 118 -1.62 -9.87 -0.88
N LYS A 119 -2.85 -9.39 -1.04
CA LYS A 119 -4.05 -10.08 -0.62
C LYS A 119 -5.17 -9.73 -1.57
N ASP A 120 -5.85 -10.75 -2.11
CA ASP A 120 -6.96 -10.56 -3.05
C ASP A 120 -6.56 -9.70 -4.25
N VAL A 121 -5.41 -9.99 -4.83
CA VAL A 121 -4.88 -9.27 -5.98
C VAL A 121 -4.92 -10.14 -7.21
N ARG A 122 -5.46 -9.61 -8.28
CA ARG A 122 -5.50 -10.26 -9.58
C ARG A 122 -4.54 -9.57 -10.53
N ASN A 123 -3.68 -10.33 -11.18
CA ASN A 123 -2.77 -9.85 -12.21
C ASN A 123 -1.77 -8.80 -11.67
N LEU A 124 -1.00 -9.22 -10.70
CA LEU A 124 0.15 -8.45 -10.22
C LEU A 124 1.39 -8.93 -10.98
N LYS A 125 2.09 -7.99 -11.62
CA LYS A 125 3.30 -8.29 -12.38
C LYS A 125 4.47 -7.50 -11.83
N GLY A 126 5.66 -8.08 -12.00
CA GLY A 126 6.89 -7.44 -11.61
C GLY A 126 7.44 -7.97 -10.30
N ASN A 127 8.48 -7.35 -9.88
CA ASN A 127 9.14 -7.69 -8.62
C ASN A 127 9.80 -6.47 -8.02
N LEU A 128 10.27 -6.66 -6.80
CA LEU A 128 10.86 -5.61 -6.01
C LEU A 128 12.28 -5.99 -5.66
N ASN A 129 13.23 -5.10 -5.92
CA ASN A 129 14.60 -5.29 -5.51
C ASN A 129 14.76 -4.76 -4.09
N SER A 130 15.30 -5.60 -3.21
CA SER A 130 15.50 -5.25 -1.81
C SER A 130 16.98 -5.15 -1.49
N SER A 131 17.34 -4.14 -0.71
CA SER A 131 18.68 -4.02 -0.18
C SER A 131 18.64 -3.51 1.24
N ARG A 132 19.70 -3.78 2.00
CA ARG A 132 19.85 -3.27 3.36
C ARG A 132 20.98 -2.27 3.42
N ARG A 133 20.72 -1.30 4.24
CA ARG A 133 21.65 -0.21 4.46
C ARG A 133 22.52 -0.48 5.69
#